data_51f6b43c38d3ab6254cc2be1a5bd0115
#
_entry.id   51f6b43c38d3ab6254cc2be1a5bd0115
#
_cell.length_a   1.000
_cell.length_b   1.000
_cell.length_c   1.000
_cell.angle_alpha   90.00
_cell.angle_beta   90.00
_cell.angle_gamma   90.00
#
_symmetry.space_group_name_H-M   'P 1'
#
loop_
_entity.id
_entity.type
_entity.pdbx_description
1 polymer ?
#
loop_
_entity_poly.entity_id
_entity_poly.type
_entity_poly.pdbx_seq_one_letter_code
_entity_poly.pdbx_strand_id
1 'polypeptide(L)'
;MSIARATHKFFLYKHKIHLLDLYKKSGIISASNKFGKDYIMKTKRIISAITAAVLLCAAVFTAASCQKSGAKYTVGICQLTKHDALDAATKGFTDELKKQFGDEIEFIEQNAQGQTETCTSIINTFVTRKVDLILANATSPLQAAAGGTKSIPVLGTSVTEYGTALGISDFSGTVGGNVSGTSDLAPLDQQAAMVKELFPDAKTVGLLYCSAEPNSEYQVKVMAAELAKLGYTCEKFSFSDSNDVTAVSKAAAAASDVLYVPTDNTAASCAGTILGAIGDKPLIAGEKGICSGCGVATLSIDYYDLGVATGKMAAKILRGEADISKMPIEYAPDFTKLYNADRCKALEIDTAALEAAGYKPIS
;
A
#
# COMPACT_ATOMS: atom_id res chain seq x y z
N MET A 1 -27.23 -41.48 64.02
CA MET A 1 -25.91 -40.92 63.66
C MET A 1 -25.83 -39.38 63.85
N SER A 2 -26.65 -38.77 64.72
CA SER A 2 -26.77 -37.31 64.89
C SER A 2 -26.20 -36.75 66.19
N ILE A 3 -26.11 -37.50 67.27
CA ILE A 3 -25.73 -37.00 68.59
C ILE A 3 -24.18 -36.92 68.78
N ALA A 4 -23.41 -37.82 68.16
CA ALA A 4 -21.96 -37.88 68.29
C ALA A 4 -21.22 -36.69 67.56
N ARG A 5 -21.84 -36.07 66.53
CA ARG A 5 -21.27 -34.92 65.87
C ARG A 5 -21.47 -33.58 66.61
N ALA A 6 -22.51 -33.50 67.46
CA ALA A 6 -22.79 -32.29 68.24
C ALA A 6 -21.83 -32.19 69.45
N THR A 7 -21.53 -33.30 70.11
CA THR A 7 -20.61 -33.31 71.27
C THR A 7 -19.18 -33.06 70.90
N HIS A 8 -18.73 -33.50 69.69
CA HIS A 8 -17.35 -33.21 69.22
C HIS A 8 -17.13 -31.71 68.84
N LYS A 9 -18.16 -31.08 68.24
CA LYS A 9 -18.10 -29.64 67.99
C LYS A 9 -18.09 -28.79 69.27
N PHE A 10 -18.82 -29.21 70.30
CA PHE A 10 -18.86 -28.46 71.56
C PHE A 10 -17.55 -28.59 72.34
N PHE A 11 -16.86 -29.71 72.27
CA PHE A 11 -15.55 -29.91 72.90
C PHE A 11 -14.45 -29.09 72.21
N LEU A 12 -14.47 -29.02 70.92
CA LEU A 12 -13.54 -28.18 70.15
C LEU A 12 -13.76 -26.66 70.35
N TYR A 13 -15.00 -26.24 70.58
CA TYR A 13 -15.35 -24.88 70.83
C TYR A 13 -14.87 -24.42 72.27
N LYS A 14 -15.01 -25.28 73.26
CA LYS A 14 -14.50 -24.98 74.64
C LYS A 14 -12.98 -24.93 74.67
N HIS A 15 -12.28 -25.80 73.93
CA HIS A 15 -10.82 -25.78 73.85
C HIS A 15 -10.28 -24.53 73.15
N LYS A 16 -11.00 -24.04 72.15
CA LYS A 16 -10.64 -22.81 71.40
C LYS A 16 -10.79 -21.56 72.24
N ILE A 17 -11.79 -21.51 73.12
CA ILE A 17 -12.01 -20.40 74.07
C ILE A 17 -10.92 -20.38 75.14
N HIS A 18 -10.52 -21.52 75.68
CA HIS A 18 -9.48 -21.60 76.71
C HIS A 18 -8.07 -21.25 76.16
N LEU A 19 -7.78 -21.59 74.92
CA LEU A 19 -6.55 -21.19 74.26
C LEU A 19 -6.53 -19.67 73.99
N LEU A 20 -7.64 -19.06 73.60
CA LEU A 20 -7.78 -17.63 73.37
C LEU A 20 -7.59 -16.82 74.65
N ASP A 21 -8.04 -17.34 75.79
CA ASP A 21 -7.84 -16.66 77.09
C ASP A 21 -6.39 -16.75 77.61
N LEU A 22 -5.72 -17.87 77.35
CA LEU A 22 -4.28 -18.03 77.66
C LEU A 22 -3.41 -17.11 76.77
N TYR A 23 -3.75 -16.94 75.50
CA TYR A 23 -3.05 -16.00 74.62
C TYR A 23 -3.29 -14.54 74.98
N LYS A 24 -4.48 -14.18 75.50
CA LYS A 24 -4.76 -12.83 75.99
C LYS A 24 -3.97 -12.50 77.29
N LYS A 25 -3.77 -13.46 78.18
CA LYS A 25 -2.98 -13.27 79.43
C LYS A 25 -1.47 -13.20 79.19
N SER A 26 -0.95 -13.72 78.10
CA SER A 26 0.48 -13.74 77.77
C SER A 26 0.98 -12.48 77.07
N GLY A 27 0.15 -11.48 76.86
CA GLY A 27 0.55 -10.20 76.25
C GLY A 27 0.84 -10.30 74.71
N ILE A 28 0.83 -11.53 74.17
CA ILE A 28 1.20 -11.79 72.74
C ILE A 28 0.19 -11.17 71.76
N ILE A 29 -1.10 -11.14 72.16
CA ILE A 29 -2.16 -10.55 71.31
C ILE A 29 -2.04 -9.02 71.21
N SER A 30 -1.53 -8.35 72.28
CA SER A 30 -1.32 -6.91 72.30
C SER A 30 -0.17 -6.49 71.37
N ALA A 31 0.92 -7.25 71.36
CA ALA A 31 2.07 -7.01 70.47
C ALA A 31 1.71 -7.28 68.97
N SER A 32 0.97 -8.38 68.70
CA SER A 32 0.51 -8.71 67.35
C SER A 32 -0.43 -7.65 66.74
N ASN A 33 -1.33 -7.06 67.58
CA ASN A 33 -2.23 -5.99 67.09
C ASN A 33 -1.52 -4.68 66.80
N LYS A 34 -0.44 -4.39 67.49
CA LYS A 34 0.36 -3.17 67.27
C LYS A 34 1.19 -3.33 65.95
N PHE A 35 1.85 -4.49 65.79
CA PHE A 35 2.57 -4.82 64.53
C PHE A 35 1.64 -4.90 63.31
N GLY A 36 0.46 -5.46 63.47
CA GLY A 36 -0.53 -5.53 62.39
C GLY A 36 -1.06 -4.16 61.96
N LYS A 37 -1.30 -3.24 62.89
CA LYS A 37 -1.75 -1.87 62.59
C LYS A 37 -0.66 -1.05 61.90
N ASP A 38 0.58 -1.16 62.33
CA ASP A 38 1.70 -0.44 61.71
C ASP A 38 2.00 -0.99 60.30
N TYR A 39 1.89 -2.29 60.09
CA TYR A 39 2.02 -2.90 58.76
C TYR A 39 0.91 -2.47 57.81
N ILE A 40 -0.35 -2.47 58.29
CA ILE A 40 -1.51 -2.02 57.48
C ILE A 40 -1.41 -0.53 57.13
N MET A 41 -0.95 0.32 58.06
CA MET A 41 -0.75 1.75 57.79
C MET A 41 0.39 1.99 56.79
N LYS A 42 1.50 1.27 56.89
CA LYS A 42 2.59 1.36 55.90
C LYS A 42 2.16 0.87 54.51
N THR A 43 1.43 -0.24 54.45
CA THR A 43 0.92 -0.76 53.19
C THR A 43 -0.10 0.19 52.53
N LYS A 44 -1.02 0.78 53.31
CA LYS A 44 -1.94 1.80 52.81
C LYS A 44 -1.23 3.05 52.27
N ARG A 45 -0.16 3.51 52.93
CA ARG A 45 0.65 4.66 52.46
C ARG A 45 1.40 4.32 51.17
N ILE A 46 1.94 3.10 51.04
CA ILE A 46 2.64 2.65 49.85
C ILE A 46 1.64 2.51 48.67
N ILE A 47 0.47 1.89 48.92
CA ILE A 47 -0.58 1.76 47.91
C ILE A 47 -1.08 3.14 47.44
N SER A 48 -1.29 4.07 48.40
CA SER A 48 -1.70 5.45 48.07
C SER A 48 -0.64 6.20 47.24
N ALA A 49 0.65 6.01 47.56
CA ALA A 49 1.75 6.61 46.82
C ALA A 49 1.86 6.02 45.37
N ILE A 50 1.70 4.71 45.25
CA ILE A 50 1.69 4.03 43.94
C ILE A 50 0.48 4.47 43.11
N THR A 51 -0.71 4.57 43.71
CA THR A 51 -1.92 5.03 43.01
C THR A 51 -1.78 6.50 42.57
N ALA A 52 -1.19 7.37 43.41
CA ALA A 52 -0.91 8.74 43.01
C ALA A 52 0.13 8.84 41.89
N ALA A 53 1.18 8.00 41.91
CA ALA A 53 2.18 7.94 40.84
C ALA A 53 1.59 7.43 39.50
N VAL A 54 0.72 6.41 39.56
CA VAL A 54 0.02 5.88 38.35
C VAL A 54 -0.94 6.92 37.82
N LEU A 55 -1.68 7.65 38.63
CA LEU A 55 -2.55 8.74 38.18
C LEU A 55 -1.76 9.91 37.59
N LEU A 56 -0.60 10.23 38.16
CA LEU A 56 0.29 11.26 37.60
C LEU A 56 0.90 10.85 36.27
N CYS A 57 1.31 9.58 36.10
CA CYS A 57 1.77 9.03 34.83
C CYS A 57 0.64 9.00 33.81
N ALA A 58 -0.59 8.63 34.17
CA ALA A 58 -1.74 8.67 33.29
C ALA A 58 -2.07 10.09 32.81
N ALA A 59 -1.94 11.11 33.68
CA ALA A 59 -2.15 12.50 33.30
C ALA A 59 -1.06 13.04 32.35
N VAL A 60 0.19 12.57 32.48
CA VAL A 60 1.27 12.92 31.53
C VAL A 60 1.07 12.26 30.19
N PHE A 61 0.59 11.00 30.14
CA PHE A 61 0.29 10.31 28.87
C PHE A 61 -0.92 10.93 28.14
N THR A 62 -1.91 11.48 28.83
CA THR A 62 -3.03 12.17 28.18
C THR A 62 -2.66 13.56 27.67
N ALA A 63 -1.68 14.23 28.27
CA ALA A 63 -1.18 15.51 27.79
C ALA A 63 -0.27 15.37 26.56
N ALA A 64 0.42 14.23 26.37
CA ALA A 64 1.24 13.95 25.21
C ALA A 64 0.41 13.50 23.97
N SER A 65 -0.89 13.17 24.14
CA SER A 65 -1.76 12.67 23.07
C SER A 65 -2.54 13.75 22.30
N CYS A 66 -2.37 15.03 22.63
CA CYS A 66 -3.01 16.14 21.94
C CYS A 66 -1.99 17.21 21.52
N GLN A 67 -0.89 16.79 20.90
CA GLN A 67 -0.20 17.71 20.00
C GLN A 67 -1.03 17.75 18.71
N LYS A 68 -1.97 18.72 18.60
CA LYS A 68 -2.47 19.12 17.30
C LYS A 68 -1.22 19.45 16.49
N SER A 69 -0.95 18.68 15.43
CA SER A 69 -0.01 19.12 14.40
C SER A 69 -0.43 20.54 14.01
N GLY A 70 0.50 21.47 13.93
CA GLY A 70 0.21 22.82 13.46
C GLY A 70 -0.15 22.85 11.98
N ALA A 71 -0.29 21.70 11.36
CA ALA A 71 -0.62 21.53 9.95
C ALA A 71 -2.05 22.02 9.70
N LYS A 72 -2.17 22.82 8.65
CA LYS A 72 -3.45 23.35 8.15
C LYS A 72 -4.18 22.32 7.31
N TYR A 73 -3.44 21.45 6.63
CA TYR A 73 -3.97 20.44 5.74
C TYR A 73 -3.47 19.04 6.13
N THR A 74 -4.36 18.07 6.07
CA THR A 74 -4.06 16.64 6.27
C THR A 74 -4.40 15.86 5.01
N VAL A 75 -3.42 15.18 4.42
CA VAL A 75 -3.61 14.36 3.21
C VAL A 75 -3.45 12.89 3.56
N GLY A 76 -4.48 12.09 3.24
CA GLY A 76 -4.41 10.63 3.32
C GLY A 76 -3.82 10.05 2.04
N ILE A 77 -2.83 9.18 2.17
CA ILE A 77 -2.21 8.48 1.04
C ILE A 77 -2.47 6.98 1.19
N CYS A 78 -3.22 6.42 0.25
CA CYS A 78 -3.44 4.98 0.13
C CYS A 78 -2.64 4.47 -1.07
N GLN A 79 -1.53 3.78 -0.81
CA GLN A 79 -0.73 3.11 -1.82
C GLN A 79 -1.07 1.62 -1.86
N LEU A 80 -1.27 1.04 -3.04
CA LEU A 80 -1.67 -0.36 -3.19
C LEU A 80 -0.62 -1.31 -2.63
N THR A 81 0.60 -1.21 -3.08
CA THR A 81 1.73 -2.07 -2.67
C THR A 81 3.04 -1.30 -2.75
N LYS A 82 4.14 -1.94 -2.40
CA LYS A 82 5.46 -1.33 -2.43
C LYS A 82 6.24 -1.84 -3.64
N HIS A 83 6.54 -0.96 -4.58
CA HIS A 83 7.50 -1.15 -5.68
C HIS A 83 7.90 0.22 -6.23
N ASP A 84 8.98 0.26 -7.01
CA ASP A 84 9.68 1.49 -7.41
C ASP A 84 8.76 2.55 -8.04
N ALA A 85 7.83 2.16 -8.91
CA ALA A 85 6.93 3.10 -9.59
C ALA A 85 5.98 3.80 -8.60
N LEU A 86 5.27 3.02 -7.75
CA LEU A 86 4.35 3.61 -6.77
C LEU A 86 5.08 4.41 -5.69
N ASP A 87 6.25 3.94 -5.24
CA ASP A 87 7.08 4.66 -4.27
C ASP A 87 7.56 6.00 -4.86
N ALA A 88 7.97 6.03 -6.13
CA ALA A 88 8.36 7.25 -6.84
C ALA A 88 7.19 8.23 -7.00
N ALA A 89 5.99 7.75 -7.36
CA ALA A 89 4.80 8.59 -7.48
C ALA A 89 4.38 9.20 -6.13
N THR A 90 4.36 8.40 -5.06
CA THR A 90 4.11 8.91 -3.70
C THR A 90 5.14 9.95 -3.30
N LYS A 91 6.43 9.69 -3.58
CA LYS A 91 7.51 10.63 -3.27
C LYS A 91 7.37 11.95 -4.04
N GLY A 92 7.15 11.91 -5.34
CA GLY A 92 6.95 13.12 -6.16
C GLY A 92 5.77 13.96 -5.67
N PHE A 93 4.66 13.31 -5.32
CA PHE A 93 3.48 13.95 -4.77
C PHE A 93 3.76 14.64 -3.42
N THR A 94 4.40 13.94 -2.49
CA THR A 94 4.69 14.48 -1.16
C THR A 94 5.75 15.58 -1.21
N ASP A 95 6.78 15.45 -2.05
CA ASP A 95 7.82 16.45 -2.22
C ASP A 95 7.22 17.76 -2.81
N GLU A 96 6.34 17.66 -3.80
CA GLU A 96 5.71 18.85 -4.39
C GLU A 96 4.81 19.56 -3.36
N LEU A 97 4.02 18.81 -2.59
CA LEU A 97 3.17 19.43 -1.56
C LEU A 97 3.98 20.02 -0.41
N LYS A 98 5.05 19.38 0.04
CA LYS A 98 5.98 19.95 1.02
C LYS A 98 6.64 21.22 0.52
N LYS A 99 7.04 21.26 -0.74
CA LYS A 99 7.58 22.47 -1.38
C LYS A 99 6.58 23.62 -1.37
N GLN A 100 5.27 23.33 -1.54
CA GLN A 100 4.23 24.36 -1.63
C GLN A 100 3.67 24.81 -0.28
N PHE A 101 3.65 23.97 0.72
CA PHE A 101 2.99 24.19 2.02
C PHE A 101 3.93 24.12 3.22
N GLY A 102 5.15 23.59 3.07
CA GLY A 102 6.10 23.44 4.18
C GLY A 102 5.49 22.64 5.33
N ASP A 103 5.52 23.21 6.54
CA ASP A 103 4.99 22.60 7.76
C ASP A 103 3.46 22.72 7.91
N GLU A 104 2.79 23.42 6.96
CA GLU A 104 1.31 23.52 6.96
C GLU A 104 0.63 22.24 6.45
N ILE A 105 1.35 21.23 5.98
CA ILE A 105 0.80 19.98 5.48
C ILE A 105 1.34 18.77 6.21
N GLU A 106 0.47 17.83 6.54
CA GLU A 106 0.84 16.52 7.08
C GLU A 106 0.27 15.39 6.21
N PHE A 107 0.96 14.26 6.22
CA PHE A 107 0.57 13.06 5.46
C PHE A 107 0.27 11.90 6.39
N ILE A 108 -0.80 11.17 6.07
CA ILE A 108 -1.13 9.89 6.69
C ILE A 108 -0.96 8.83 5.61
N GLU A 109 0.24 8.25 5.53
CA GLU A 109 0.58 7.26 4.52
C GLU A 109 0.25 5.85 5.00
N GLN A 110 -0.49 5.09 4.19
CA GLN A 110 -0.78 3.69 4.45
C GLN A 110 -0.62 2.85 3.17
N ASN A 111 -0.10 1.65 3.35
CA ASN A 111 0.13 0.69 2.26
C ASN A 111 -0.81 -0.51 2.43
N ALA A 112 -1.51 -0.86 1.35
CA ALA A 112 -2.52 -1.93 1.36
C ALA A 112 -1.93 -3.34 1.17
N GLN A 113 -0.62 -3.46 0.99
CA GLN A 113 0.09 -4.75 0.83
C GLN A 113 -0.47 -5.61 -0.33
N GLY A 114 -0.92 -4.96 -1.41
CA GLY A 114 -1.54 -5.63 -2.55
C GLY A 114 -2.99 -6.11 -2.33
N GLN A 115 -3.61 -5.77 -1.19
CA GLN A 115 -4.95 -6.27 -0.84
C GLN A 115 -6.03 -5.20 -1.03
N THR A 116 -6.98 -5.48 -1.92
CA THR A 116 -8.08 -4.55 -2.25
C THR A 116 -8.96 -4.24 -1.03
N GLU A 117 -9.24 -5.25 -0.17
CA GLU A 117 -10.02 -5.06 1.05
C GLU A 117 -9.32 -4.16 2.06
N THR A 118 -7.99 -4.20 2.07
CA THR A 118 -7.17 -3.31 2.91
C THR A 118 -7.27 -1.86 2.41
N CYS A 119 -7.33 -1.63 1.09
CA CYS A 119 -7.59 -0.28 0.55
C CYS A 119 -8.89 0.30 1.12
N THR A 120 -9.98 -0.46 1.13
CA THR A 120 -11.27 -0.03 1.71
C THR A 120 -11.13 0.35 3.19
N SER A 121 -10.41 -0.44 3.98
CA SER A 121 -10.18 -0.17 5.40
C SER A 121 -9.36 1.10 5.64
N ILE A 122 -8.35 1.33 4.80
CA ILE A 122 -7.51 2.55 4.81
C ILE A 122 -8.37 3.77 4.50
N ILE A 123 -9.16 3.73 3.44
CA ILE A 123 -10.04 4.83 3.03
C ILE A 123 -11.06 5.16 4.12
N ASN A 124 -11.68 4.16 4.75
CA ASN A 124 -12.58 4.37 5.88
C ASN A 124 -11.89 5.08 7.05
N THR A 125 -10.61 4.79 7.29
CA THR A 125 -9.81 5.49 8.29
C THR A 125 -9.63 6.97 7.92
N PHE A 126 -9.32 7.29 6.67
CA PHE A 126 -9.17 8.66 6.19
C PHE A 126 -10.47 9.45 6.27
N VAL A 127 -11.58 8.84 5.88
CA VAL A 127 -12.93 9.43 6.01
C VAL A 127 -13.26 9.74 7.47
N THR A 128 -12.99 8.81 8.39
CA THR A 128 -13.22 8.99 9.83
C THR A 128 -12.35 10.11 10.40
N ARG A 129 -11.10 10.21 9.95
CA ARG A 129 -10.16 11.27 10.34
C ARG A 129 -10.45 12.61 9.69
N LYS A 130 -11.36 12.65 8.69
CA LYS A 130 -11.75 13.84 7.92
C LYS A 130 -10.53 14.52 7.29
N VAL A 131 -9.71 13.74 6.59
CA VAL A 131 -8.59 14.30 5.84
C VAL A 131 -9.08 15.29 4.77
N ASP A 132 -8.28 16.27 4.40
CA ASP A 132 -8.66 17.31 3.44
C ASP A 132 -8.60 16.85 1.99
N LEU A 133 -7.78 15.82 1.70
CA LEU A 133 -7.60 15.22 0.39
C LEU A 133 -7.12 13.78 0.53
N ILE A 134 -7.50 12.91 -0.41
CA ILE A 134 -6.99 11.54 -0.52
C ILE A 134 -6.19 11.41 -1.80
N LEU A 135 -4.94 10.95 -1.70
CA LEU A 135 -4.18 10.37 -2.80
C LEU A 135 -4.46 8.87 -2.85
N ALA A 136 -4.97 8.41 -3.98
CA ALA A 136 -5.17 7.01 -4.29
C ALA A 136 -4.11 6.57 -5.32
N ASN A 137 -3.07 5.86 -4.86
CA ASN A 137 -1.95 5.45 -5.69
C ASN A 137 -2.15 4.01 -6.17
N ALA A 138 -2.58 3.85 -7.39
CA ALA A 138 -3.02 2.70 -8.19
C ALA A 138 -4.55 2.56 -8.29
N THR A 139 -5.00 1.63 -9.17
CA THR A 139 -6.41 1.42 -9.53
C THR A 139 -7.28 0.99 -8.35
N SER A 140 -6.86 -0.02 -7.56
CA SER A 140 -7.68 -0.50 -6.42
C SER A 140 -7.85 0.54 -5.30
N PRO A 141 -6.82 1.32 -4.89
CA PRO A 141 -6.99 2.48 -4.02
C PRO A 141 -7.98 3.52 -4.57
N LEU A 142 -7.93 3.81 -5.89
CA LEU A 142 -8.87 4.73 -6.53
C LEU A 142 -10.32 4.23 -6.45
N GLN A 143 -10.55 2.96 -6.75
CA GLN A 143 -11.87 2.33 -6.64
C GLN A 143 -12.40 2.40 -5.20
N ALA A 144 -11.56 2.06 -4.22
CA ALA A 144 -11.91 2.13 -2.80
C ALA A 144 -12.24 3.57 -2.38
N ALA A 145 -11.44 4.56 -2.80
CA ALA A 145 -11.66 5.96 -2.44
C ALA A 145 -12.92 6.53 -3.10
N ALA A 146 -13.14 6.29 -4.38
CA ALA A 146 -14.33 6.72 -5.11
C ALA A 146 -15.63 6.10 -4.56
N GLY A 147 -15.56 4.87 -4.05
CA GLY A 147 -16.66 4.21 -3.35
C GLY A 147 -16.85 4.69 -1.91
N GLY A 148 -15.78 5.02 -1.21
CA GLY A 148 -15.75 5.31 0.22
C GLY A 148 -16.14 6.74 0.60
N THR A 149 -15.99 7.71 -0.30
CA THR A 149 -16.37 9.11 -0.05
C THR A 149 -16.92 9.80 -1.29
N LYS A 150 -17.84 10.76 -1.06
CA LYS A 150 -18.37 11.67 -2.10
C LYS A 150 -18.07 13.14 -1.79
N SER A 151 -17.43 13.42 -0.67
CA SER A 151 -17.18 14.79 -0.20
C SER A 151 -15.70 15.13 -0.09
N ILE A 152 -14.82 14.16 0.27
CA ILE A 152 -13.39 14.40 0.31
C ILE A 152 -12.84 14.33 -1.11
N PRO A 153 -12.08 15.33 -1.58
CA PRO A 153 -11.39 15.25 -2.87
C PRO A 153 -10.48 14.02 -2.97
N VAL A 154 -10.57 13.31 -4.09
CA VAL A 154 -9.76 12.12 -4.38
C VAL A 154 -8.95 12.36 -5.65
N LEU A 155 -7.65 12.31 -5.54
CA LEU A 155 -6.76 12.30 -6.70
C LEU A 155 -6.16 10.90 -6.87
N GLY A 156 -6.38 10.32 -8.06
CA GLY A 156 -5.66 9.12 -8.48
C GLY A 156 -4.28 9.49 -9.01
N THR A 157 -3.31 8.61 -8.80
CA THR A 157 -2.02 8.61 -9.50
C THR A 157 -1.65 7.17 -9.80
N SER A 158 -0.81 6.93 -10.81
CA SER A 158 -0.48 5.57 -11.27
C SER A 158 -1.75 4.74 -11.57
N VAL A 159 -2.72 5.40 -12.20
CA VAL A 159 -3.99 4.80 -12.65
C VAL A 159 -3.99 4.79 -14.17
N THR A 160 -4.06 3.62 -14.75
CA THR A 160 -3.89 3.45 -16.20
C THR A 160 -5.06 4.02 -16.99
N GLU A 161 -6.30 3.61 -16.68
CA GLU A 161 -7.47 4.04 -17.41
C GLU A 161 -8.69 4.22 -16.47
N TYR A 162 -9.13 5.47 -16.33
CA TYR A 162 -10.16 5.86 -15.35
C TYR A 162 -11.56 5.36 -15.70
N GLY A 163 -11.89 5.25 -17.00
CA GLY A 163 -13.18 4.72 -17.44
C GLY A 163 -13.37 3.27 -16.99
N THR A 164 -12.38 2.41 -17.26
CA THR A 164 -12.36 1.02 -16.81
C THR A 164 -12.30 0.92 -15.28
N ALA A 165 -11.43 1.71 -14.65
CA ALA A 165 -11.25 1.69 -13.20
C ALA A 165 -12.55 2.00 -12.45
N LEU A 166 -13.36 2.92 -12.94
CA LEU A 166 -14.56 3.41 -12.29
C LEU A 166 -15.87 2.96 -12.96
N GLY A 167 -15.79 2.12 -13.99
CA GLY A 167 -16.95 1.62 -14.71
C GLY A 167 -17.73 2.73 -15.46
N ILE A 168 -17.01 3.76 -15.97
CA ILE A 168 -17.61 4.88 -16.69
C ILE A 168 -17.63 4.54 -18.20
N SER A 169 -18.82 4.32 -18.72
CA SER A 169 -19.01 4.18 -20.18
C SER A 169 -18.75 5.53 -20.85
N ASP A 170 -18.17 5.50 -22.04
CA ASP A 170 -17.90 6.70 -22.85
C ASP A 170 -17.09 7.77 -22.11
N PHE A 171 -16.06 7.32 -21.34
CA PHE A 171 -15.17 8.23 -20.61
C PHE A 171 -14.50 9.23 -21.54
N SER A 172 -14.65 10.52 -21.25
CA SER A 172 -14.20 11.64 -22.09
C SER A 172 -13.06 12.47 -21.47
N GLY A 173 -12.32 11.91 -20.51
CA GLY A 173 -11.17 12.56 -19.89
C GLY A 173 -11.47 13.31 -18.58
N THR A 174 -12.73 13.40 -18.15
CA THR A 174 -13.10 13.98 -16.85
C THR A 174 -14.02 13.03 -16.10
N VAL A 175 -13.66 12.68 -14.86
CA VAL A 175 -14.48 11.80 -14.01
C VAL A 175 -15.69 12.56 -13.45
N GLY A 176 -15.47 13.77 -12.97
CA GLY A 176 -16.48 14.56 -12.29
C GLY A 176 -16.65 14.22 -10.80
N GLY A 177 -17.63 14.86 -10.15
CA GLY A 177 -17.85 14.67 -8.72
C GLY A 177 -16.63 15.08 -7.88
N ASN A 178 -16.14 14.20 -7.03
CA ASN A 178 -15.00 14.47 -6.16
C ASN A 178 -13.71 13.73 -6.59
N VAL A 179 -13.62 13.27 -7.84
CA VAL A 179 -12.50 12.46 -8.33
C VAL A 179 -11.86 13.08 -9.55
N SER A 180 -10.53 13.15 -9.56
CA SER A 180 -9.67 13.46 -10.71
C SER A 180 -8.30 12.79 -10.51
N GLY A 181 -7.26 13.19 -11.25
CA GLY A 181 -5.89 12.70 -11.07
C GLY A 181 -5.07 12.64 -12.32
N THR A 182 -4.04 11.78 -12.29
CA THR A 182 -3.12 11.55 -13.40
C THR A 182 -3.15 10.11 -13.88
N SER A 183 -2.90 9.90 -15.18
CA SER A 183 -2.85 8.57 -15.81
C SER A 183 -1.40 8.21 -16.15
N ASP A 184 -1.05 6.95 -15.92
CA ASP A 184 0.23 6.35 -16.30
C ASP A 184 0.16 5.55 -17.62
N LEU A 185 -0.96 5.65 -18.34
CA LEU A 185 -1.15 4.92 -19.60
C LEU A 185 -0.09 5.31 -20.63
N ALA A 186 0.83 4.40 -20.88
CA ALA A 186 1.78 4.53 -21.98
C ALA A 186 1.08 4.25 -23.34
N PRO A 187 1.60 4.76 -24.46
CA PRO A 187 1.05 4.49 -25.79
C PRO A 187 1.31 3.02 -26.16
N LEU A 188 0.27 2.19 -26.03
CA LEU A 188 0.34 0.74 -26.20
C LEU A 188 0.66 0.33 -27.65
N ASP A 189 0.26 1.13 -28.63
CA ASP A 189 0.64 0.98 -30.04
C ASP A 189 2.15 1.12 -30.24
N GLN A 190 2.79 2.08 -29.53
CA GLN A 190 4.24 2.24 -29.58
C GLN A 190 4.98 1.13 -28.80
N GLN A 191 4.40 0.63 -27.71
CA GLN A 191 4.95 -0.55 -27.02
C GLN A 191 4.84 -1.80 -27.91
N ALA A 192 3.75 -1.97 -28.67
CA ALA A 192 3.63 -3.04 -29.66
C ALA A 192 4.66 -2.88 -30.80
N ALA A 193 4.86 -1.66 -31.28
CA ALA A 193 5.90 -1.36 -32.26
C ALA A 193 7.31 -1.67 -31.73
N MET A 194 7.58 -1.46 -30.44
CA MET A 194 8.84 -1.84 -29.79
C MET A 194 9.05 -3.36 -29.82
N VAL A 195 8.01 -4.17 -29.61
CA VAL A 195 8.11 -5.63 -29.80
C VAL A 195 8.53 -5.95 -31.22
N LYS A 196 7.95 -5.26 -32.22
CA LYS A 196 8.31 -5.48 -33.63
C LYS A 196 9.72 -5.02 -33.97
N GLU A 197 10.16 -3.91 -33.40
CA GLU A 197 11.52 -3.37 -33.55
C GLU A 197 12.59 -4.34 -33.02
N LEU A 198 12.38 -4.90 -31.82
CA LEU A 198 13.36 -5.68 -31.12
C LEU A 198 13.33 -7.18 -31.43
N PHE A 199 12.15 -7.71 -31.77
CA PHE A 199 11.91 -9.14 -32.00
C PHE A 199 11.10 -9.38 -33.30
N PRO A 200 11.65 -8.93 -34.45
CA PRO A 200 10.92 -8.99 -35.74
C PRO A 200 10.56 -10.41 -36.19
N ASP A 201 11.35 -11.42 -35.79
CA ASP A 201 11.20 -12.82 -36.17
C ASP A 201 10.28 -13.62 -35.24
N ALA A 202 9.92 -13.06 -34.08
CA ALA A 202 8.96 -13.66 -33.16
C ALA A 202 7.61 -13.84 -33.83
N LYS A 203 6.90 -14.91 -33.51
CA LYS A 203 5.56 -15.21 -34.00
C LYS A 203 4.52 -15.14 -32.91
N THR A 204 4.88 -15.59 -31.72
CA THR A 204 4.00 -15.69 -30.57
C THR A 204 4.46 -14.76 -29.46
N VAL A 205 3.58 -13.87 -29.03
CA VAL A 205 3.78 -12.99 -27.86
C VAL A 205 2.93 -13.50 -26.72
N GLY A 206 3.58 -13.86 -25.60
CA GLY A 206 2.91 -14.23 -24.37
C GLY A 206 2.57 -12.98 -23.54
N LEU A 207 1.30 -12.73 -23.31
CA LEU A 207 0.81 -11.62 -22.50
C LEU A 207 0.66 -12.10 -21.04
N LEU A 208 1.63 -11.78 -20.20
CA LEU A 208 1.71 -12.22 -18.80
C LEU A 208 1.22 -11.10 -17.87
N TYR A 209 0.18 -11.36 -17.06
CA TYR A 209 -0.45 -10.31 -16.26
C TYR A 209 -1.25 -10.85 -15.06
N CYS A 210 -1.59 -9.96 -14.11
CA CYS A 210 -2.50 -10.25 -13.00
C CYS A 210 -3.95 -10.01 -13.40
N SER A 211 -4.77 -11.07 -13.39
CA SER A 211 -6.20 -10.98 -13.73
C SER A 211 -7.05 -10.28 -12.64
N ALA A 212 -6.51 -10.10 -11.44
CA ALA A 212 -7.18 -9.35 -10.38
C ALA A 212 -7.02 -7.82 -10.55
N GLU A 213 -6.21 -7.37 -11.51
CA GLU A 213 -5.97 -5.95 -11.78
C GLU A 213 -6.69 -5.47 -13.05
N PRO A 214 -7.74 -4.63 -12.93
CA PRO A 214 -8.49 -4.12 -14.11
C PRO A 214 -7.62 -3.31 -15.09
N ASN A 215 -6.60 -2.61 -14.60
CA ASN A 215 -5.59 -1.91 -15.41
C ASN A 215 -4.82 -2.88 -16.33
N SER A 216 -4.45 -4.04 -15.81
CA SER A 216 -3.71 -5.05 -16.56
C SER A 216 -4.58 -5.72 -17.62
N GLU A 217 -5.82 -6.08 -17.29
CA GLU A 217 -6.82 -6.60 -18.23
C GLU A 217 -7.07 -5.63 -19.39
N TYR A 218 -7.24 -4.33 -19.10
CA TYR A 218 -7.41 -3.30 -20.12
C TYR A 218 -6.22 -3.26 -21.09
N GLN A 219 -5.00 -3.15 -20.54
CA GLN A 219 -3.77 -3.05 -21.33
C GLN A 219 -3.56 -4.30 -22.20
N VAL A 220 -3.74 -5.49 -21.64
CA VAL A 220 -3.59 -6.76 -22.37
C VAL A 220 -4.59 -6.89 -23.51
N LYS A 221 -5.83 -6.42 -23.32
CA LYS A 221 -6.84 -6.40 -24.38
C LYS A 221 -6.42 -5.50 -25.55
N VAL A 222 -5.94 -4.30 -25.25
CA VAL A 222 -5.49 -3.34 -26.28
C VAL A 222 -4.20 -3.84 -26.94
N MET A 223 -3.21 -4.28 -26.15
CA MET A 223 -1.94 -4.79 -26.65
C MET A 223 -2.12 -5.98 -27.59
N ALA A 224 -3.00 -6.92 -27.26
CA ALA A 224 -3.30 -8.04 -28.14
C ALA A 224 -3.82 -7.59 -29.52
N ALA A 225 -4.65 -6.55 -29.53
CA ALA A 225 -5.17 -5.99 -30.79
C ALA A 225 -4.06 -5.26 -31.57
N GLU A 226 -3.18 -4.51 -30.93
CA GLU A 226 -2.08 -3.82 -31.61
C GLU A 226 -1.04 -4.80 -32.15
N LEU A 227 -0.67 -5.84 -31.39
CA LEU A 227 0.26 -6.88 -31.82
C LEU A 227 -0.31 -7.71 -32.97
N ALA A 228 -1.61 -7.99 -32.95
CA ALA A 228 -2.28 -8.71 -34.09
C ALA A 228 -2.20 -7.91 -35.40
N LYS A 229 -2.32 -6.58 -35.38
CA LYS A 229 -2.11 -5.71 -36.54
C LYS A 229 -0.68 -5.82 -37.12
N LEU A 230 0.29 -6.11 -36.27
CA LEU A 230 1.71 -6.29 -36.63
C LEU A 230 2.05 -7.73 -37.03
N GLY A 231 1.06 -8.65 -37.05
CA GLY A 231 1.19 -10.02 -37.49
C GLY A 231 1.58 -11.04 -36.46
N TYR A 232 1.53 -10.66 -35.14
CA TYR A 232 1.80 -11.58 -34.04
C TYR A 232 0.56 -12.39 -33.63
N THR A 233 0.77 -13.62 -33.19
CA THR A 233 -0.19 -14.37 -32.38
C THR A 233 0.02 -14.06 -30.90
N CYS A 234 -1.07 -13.73 -30.22
CA CYS A 234 -0.99 -13.42 -28.78
C CYS A 234 -1.64 -14.53 -27.97
N GLU A 235 -0.93 -15.00 -26.93
CA GLU A 235 -1.46 -15.92 -25.93
C GLU A 235 -1.49 -15.24 -24.57
N LYS A 236 -2.60 -15.41 -23.84
CA LYS A 236 -2.78 -14.79 -22.51
C LYS A 236 -2.40 -15.76 -21.39
N PHE A 237 -1.56 -15.30 -20.49
CA PHE A 237 -1.11 -16.02 -19.30
C PHE A 237 -1.40 -15.16 -18.06
N SER A 238 -2.49 -15.49 -17.36
CA SER A 238 -2.89 -14.74 -16.19
C SER A 238 -2.62 -15.50 -14.90
N PHE A 239 -2.08 -14.81 -13.92
CA PHE A 239 -2.05 -15.23 -12.52
C PHE A 239 -3.05 -14.39 -11.72
N SER A 240 -3.54 -14.93 -10.59
CA SER A 240 -4.50 -14.21 -9.75
C SER A 240 -3.84 -13.43 -8.62
N ASP A 241 -2.70 -13.90 -8.16
CA ASP A 241 -1.87 -13.29 -7.11
C ASP A 241 -0.41 -13.74 -7.22
N SER A 242 0.43 -13.32 -6.27
CA SER A 242 1.87 -13.63 -6.27
C SER A 242 2.21 -15.12 -6.12
N ASN A 243 1.29 -15.98 -5.66
CA ASN A 243 1.57 -17.41 -5.46
C ASN A 243 1.66 -18.15 -6.79
N ASP A 244 0.90 -17.75 -7.78
CA ASP A 244 0.83 -18.40 -9.09
C ASP A 244 1.88 -17.89 -10.09
N VAL A 245 2.53 -16.76 -9.81
CA VAL A 245 3.46 -16.06 -10.72
C VAL A 245 4.51 -17.00 -11.29
N THR A 246 5.17 -17.81 -10.47
CA THR A 246 6.23 -18.72 -10.93
C THR A 246 5.74 -19.75 -11.95
N ALA A 247 4.61 -20.37 -11.67
CA ALA A 247 4.06 -21.44 -12.52
C ALA A 247 3.57 -20.86 -13.86
N VAL A 248 2.83 -19.75 -13.82
CA VAL A 248 2.29 -19.08 -15.00
C VAL A 248 3.39 -18.47 -15.85
N SER A 249 4.43 -17.85 -15.24
CA SER A 249 5.58 -17.31 -15.98
C SER A 249 6.36 -18.41 -16.73
N LYS A 250 6.55 -19.59 -16.12
CA LYS A 250 7.17 -20.75 -16.79
C LYS A 250 6.35 -21.22 -17.97
N ALA A 251 5.02 -21.30 -17.83
CA ALA A 251 4.13 -21.69 -18.91
C ALA A 251 4.17 -20.68 -20.06
N ALA A 252 4.13 -19.38 -19.74
CA ALA A 252 4.24 -18.31 -20.71
C ALA A 252 5.56 -18.37 -21.50
N ALA A 253 6.69 -18.55 -20.78
CA ALA A 253 8.00 -18.65 -21.41
C ALA A 253 8.14 -19.88 -22.33
N ALA A 254 7.51 -21.00 -21.98
CA ALA A 254 7.55 -22.21 -22.79
C ALA A 254 6.74 -22.11 -24.08
N ALA A 255 5.64 -21.35 -24.06
CA ALA A 255 4.69 -21.27 -25.18
C ALA A 255 4.93 -20.07 -26.12
N SER A 256 5.80 -19.12 -25.76
CA SER A 256 5.94 -17.85 -26.49
C SER A 256 7.37 -17.62 -26.96
N ASP A 257 7.56 -16.83 -28.01
CA ASP A 257 8.88 -16.39 -28.48
C ASP A 257 9.36 -15.19 -27.69
N VAL A 258 8.46 -14.27 -27.33
CA VAL A 258 8.72 -13.09 -26.49
C VAL A 258 7.56 -12.89 -25.53
N LEU A 259 7.83 -12.33 -24.35
CA LEU A 259 6.81 -11.98 -23.36
C LEU A 259 6.55 -10.47 -23.36
N TYR A 260 5.33 -10.11 -23.04
CA TYR A 260 4.94 -8.75 -22.68
C TYR A 260 4.24 -8.77 -21.33
N VAL A 261 4.70 -7.88 -20.43
CA VAL A 261 4.06 -7.64 -19.13
C VAL A 261 3.60 -6.18 -19.10
N PRO A 262 2.30 -5.89 -18.93
CA PRO A 262 1.79 -4.52 -18.88
C PRO A 262 2.27 -3.78 -17.62
N THR A 263 1.84 -2.54 -17.42
CA THR A 263 1.92 -1.86 -16.14
C THR A 263 1.02 -2.60 -15.14
N ASP A 264 1.62 -3.46 -14.32
CA ASP A 264 0.97 -4.43 -13.44
C ASP A 264 1.66 -4.42 -12.08
N ASN A 265 0.94 -4.07 -11.02
CA ASN A 265 1.52 -3.86 -9.68
C ASN A 265 1.99 -5.18 -9.05
N THR A 266 1.26 -6.27 -9.29
CA THR A 266 1.65 -7.59 -8.79
C THR A 266 2.88 -8.10 -9.52
N ALA A 267 2.94 -7.96 -10.84
CA ALA A 267 4.11 -8.31 -11.64
C ALA A 267 5.34 -7.47 -11.24
N ALA A 268 5.17 -6.16 -11.04
CA ALA A 268 6.25 -5.27 -10.58
C ALA A 268 6.83 -5.71 -9.23
N SER A 269 5.95 -6.05 -8.28
CA SER A 269 6.35 -6.58 -6.98
C SER A 269 7.05 -7.96 -7.06
N CYS A 270 6.82 -8.71 -8.12
CA CYS A 270 7.32 -10.06 -8.36
C CYS A 270 8.36 -10.15 -9.49
N ALA A 271 8.90 -9.03 -9.99
CA ALA A 271 9.76 -9.01 -11.18
C ALA A 271 10.97 -9.96 -11.08
N GLY A 272 11.61 -10.05 -9.91
CA GLY A 272 12.69 -11.02 -9.68
C GLY A 272 12.22 -12.49 -9.74
N THR A 273 11.00 -12.78 -9.30
CA THR A 273 10.39 -14.12 -9.40
C THR A 273 10.09 -14.46 -10.85
N ILE A 274 9.56 -13.49 -11.62
CA ILE A 274 9.31 -13.62 -13.05
C ILE A 274 10.64 -13.92 -13.77
N LEU A 275 11.69 -13.14 -13.52
CA LEU A 275 13.01 -13.36 -14.11
C LEU A 275 13.53 -14.80 -13.88
N GLY A 276 13.46 -15.26 -12.63
CA GLY A 276 13.89 -16.63 -12.28
C GLY A 276 13.05 -17.72 -12.96
N ALA A 277 11.79 -17.43 -13.29
CA ALA A 277 10.89 -18.38 -13.93
C ALA A 277 11.03 -18.40 -15.46
N ILE A 278 11.27 -17.26 -16.11
CA ILE A 278 11.34 -17.15 -17.57
C ILE A 278 12.71 -17.49 -18.16
N GLY A 279 13.78 -17.51 -17.32
CA GLY A 279 15.14 -17.79 -17.79
C GLY A 279 15.57 -16.83 -18.89
N ASP A 280 16.01 -17.38 -20.04
CA ASP A 280 16.51 -16.60 -21.17
C ASP A 280 15.39 -16.10 -22.13
N LYS A 281 14.12 -16.23 -21.74
CA LYS A 281 13.02 -15.70 -22.56
C LYS A 281 13.02 -14.17 -22.54
N PRO A 282 13.08 -13.47 -23.69
CA PRO A 282 13.01 -12.01 -23.72
C PRO A 282 11.63 -11.52 -23.28
N LEU A 283 11.63 -10.35 -22.62
CA LEU A 283 10.42 -9.72 -22.10
C LEU A 283 10.46 -8.21 -22.37
N ILE A 284 9.38 -7.68 -22.96
CA ILE A 284 9.10 -6.26 -23.06
C ILE A 284 8.18 -5.88 -21.90
N ALA A 285 8.54 -4.84 -21.17
CA ALA A 285 7.83 -4.40 -19.99
C ALA A 285 6.99 -3.14 -20.26
N GLY A 286 5.85 -3.04 -19.61
CA GLY A 286 4.96 -1.88 -19.65
C GLY A 286 5.49 -0.68 -18.91
N GLU A 287 6.43 -0.88 -17.94
CA GLU A 287 7.00 0.19 -17.13
C GLU A 287 8.44 -0.10 -16.67
N LYS A 288 9.13 0.93 -16.14
CA LYS A 288 10.58 0.89 -15.81
C LYS A 288 10.91 -0.15 -14.74
N GLY A 289 10.13 -0.30 -13.67
CA GLY A 289 10.44 -1.20 -12.56
C GLY A 289 10.40 -2.67 -12.97
N ILE A 290 9.39 -3.07 -13.76
CA ILE A 290 9.32 -4.41 -14.35
C ILE A 290 10.48 -4.62 -15.32
N CYS A 291 10.82 -3.62 -16.13
CA CYS A 291 11.97 -3.71 -17.05
C CYS A 291 13.28 -3.89 -16.29
N SER A 292 13.50 -3.11 -15.24
CA SER A 292 14.67 -3.22 -14.37
C SER A 292 14.79 -4.61 -13.75
N GLY A 293 13.66 -5.19 -13.31
CA GLY A 293 13.64 -6.48 -12.62
C GLY A 293 13.73 -7.70 -13.53
N CYS A 294 13.16 -7.65 -14.75
CA CYS A 294 13.06 -8.83 -15.63
C CYS A 294 12.98 -8.55 -17.13
N GLY A 295 12.78 -7.29 -17.56
CA GLY A 295 12.59 -6.94 -18.96
C GLY A 295 13.87 -6.62 -19.70
N VAL A 296 13.78 -6.66 -21.05
CA VAL A 296 14.82 -6.19 -21.96
C VAL A 296 14.70 -4.70 -22.18
N ALA A 297 13.48 -4.24 -22.48
CA ALA A 297 13.20 -2.86 -22.80
C ALA A 297 11.77 -2.46 -22.38
N THR A 298 11.55 -1.14 -22.31
CA THR A 298 10.27 -0.52 -22.02
C THR A 298 10.16 0.85 -22.67
N LEU A 299 8.94 1.27 -22.94
CA LEU A 299 8.57 2.66 -23.19
C LEU A 299 7.81 3.14 -21.94
N SER A 300 8.47 3.90 -21.08
CA SER A 300 7.96 4.22 -19.75
C SER A 300 7.90 5.73 -19.51
N ILE A 301 7.05 6.11 -18.57
CA ILE A 301 7.00 7.46 -17.98
C ILE A 301 7.95 7.56 -16.79
N ASP A 302 8.16 8.80 -16.31
CA ASP A 302 8.75 9.04 -15.01
C ASP A 302 7.64 9.13 -13.94
N TYR A 303 7.59 8.16 -13.03
CA TYR A 303 6.57 8.12 -11.97
C TYR A 303 6.76 9.19 -10.89
N TYR A 304 8.00 9.65 -10.68
CA TYR A 304 8.21 10.79 -9.80
C TYR A 304 7.56 12.05 -10.37
N ASP A 305 7.77 12.32 -11.65
CA ASP A 305 7.17 13.48 -12.34
C ASP A 305 5.64 13.36 -12.42
N LEU A 306 5.11 12.15 -12.58
CA LEU A 306 3.66 11.88 -12.49
C LEU A 306 3.13 12.27 -11.09
N GLY A 307 3.84 11.86 -10.04
CA GLY A 307 3.54 12.24 -8.66
C GLY A 307 3.58 13.75 -8.44
N VAL A 308 4.61 14.42 -8.99
CA VAL A 308 4.72 15.90 -8.96
C VAL A 308 3.52 16.56 -9.64
N ALA A 309 3.10 16.05 -10.81
CA ALA A 309 1.91 16.57 -11.50
C ALA A 309 0.66 16.43 -10.63
N THR A 310 0.45 15.26 -10.04
CA THR A 310 -0.67 15.02 -9.09
C THR A 310 -0.58 15.95 -7.87
N GLY A 311 0.63 16.20 -7.34
CA GLY A 311 0.87 17.15 -6.24
C GLY A 311 0.48 18.58 -6.58
N LYS A 312 0.76 19.03 -7.82
CA LYS A 312 0.31 20.35 -8.31
C LYS A 312 -1.21 20.44 -8.39
N MET A 313 -1.89 19.38 -8.84
CA MET A 313 -3.36 19.32 -8.83
C MET A 313 -3.89 19.42 -7.40
N ALA A 314 -3.32 18.66 -6.46
CA ALA A 314 -3.69 18.67 -5.06
C ALA A 314 -3.53 20.07 -4.43
N ALA A 315 -2.44 20.74 -4.72
CA ALA A 315 -2.18 22.09 -4.20
C ALA A 315 -3.26 23.09 -4.62
N LYS A 316 -3.70 23.06 -5.89
CA LYS A 316 -4.78 23.92 -6.39
C LYS A 316 -6.09 23.64 -5.67
N ILE A 317 -6.41 22.37 -5.42
CA ILE A 317 -7.63 21.94 -4.70
C ILE A 317 -7.57 22.42 -3.25
N LEU A 318 -6.47 22.18 -2.53
CA LEU A 318 -6.31 22.54 -1.11
C LEU A 318 -6.36 24.07 -0.90
N ARG A 319 -5.93 24.87 -1.88
CA ARG A 319 -6.06 26.34 -1.86
C ARG A 319 -7.44 26.84 -2.27
N GLY A 320 -8.32 25.98 -2.79
CA GLY A 320 -9.61 26.39 -3.34
C GLY A 320 -9.50 27.09 -4.71
N GLU A 321 -8.39 26.91 -5.42
CA GLU A 321 -8.12 27.50 -6.74
C GLU A 321 -8.71 26.66 -7.89
N ALA A 322 -9.07 25.41 -7.63
CA ALA A 322 -9.65 24.50 -8.63
C ALA A 322 -10.83 23.71 -8.09
N ASP A 323 -11.81 23.51 -8.95
CA ASP A 323 -12.96 22.63 -8.72
C ASP A 323 -12.65 21.26 -9.29
N ILE A 324 -12.40 20.29 -8.40
CA ILE A 324 -12.03 18.92 -8.80
C ILE A 324 -13.03 18.28 -9.76
N SER A 325 -14.31 18.63 -9.65
CA SER A 325 -15.36 18.07 -10.53
C SER A 325 -15.20 18.46 -12.01
N LYS A 326 -14.38 19.46 -12.29
CA LYS A 326 -14.09 19.98 -13.64
C LYS A 326 -12.66 19.71 -14.09
N MET A 327 -11.84 19.14 -13.22
CA MET A 327 -10.45 18.85 -13.56
C MET A 327 -10.41 17.61 -14.45
N PRO A 328 -9.81 17.70 -15.66
CA PRO A 328 -9.58 16.53 -16.49
C PRO A 328 -8.49 15.65 -15.88
N ILE A 329 -8.45 14.38 -16.28
CA ILE A 329 -7.30 13.51 -16.03
C ILE A 329 -6.11 14.05 -16.82
N GLU A 330 -4.99 14.25 -16.13
CA GLU A 330 -3.74 14.66 -16.77
C GLU A 330 -2.92 13.42 -17.14
N TYR A 331 -2.28 13.44 -18.31
CA TYR A 331 -1.43 12.34 -18.80
C TYR A 331 0.03 12.75 -18.68
N ALA A 332 0.92 11.75 -18.54
CA ALA A 332 2.35 12.01 -18.61
C ALA A 332 2.73 12.65 -19.96
N PRO A 333 3.47 13.76 -19.95
CA PRO A 333 3.78 14.47 -21.19
C PRO A 333 4.81 13.75 -22.05
N ASP A 334 5.71 13.00 -21.45
CA ASP A 334 6.87 12.42 -22.09
C ASP A 334 7.02 10.93 -21.79
N PHE A 335 7.46 10.17 -22.81
CA PHE A 335 7.79 8.76 -22.72
C PHE A 335 9.25 8.55 -23.12
N THR A 336 9.94 7.68 -22.40
CA THR A 336 11.36 7.39 -22.67
C THR A 336 11.50 5.91 -23.01
N LYS A 337 12.19 5.60 -24.10
CA LYS A 337 12.66 4.26 -24.43
C LYS A 337 13.82 3.91 -23.51
N LEU A 338 13.66 2.88 -22.69
CA LEU A 338 14.66 2.41 -21.75
C LEU A 338 15.01 0.94 -22.01
N TYR A 339 16.24 0.55 -21.69
CA TYR A 339 16.67 -0.85 -21.75
C TYR A 339 17.44 -1.27 -20.49
N ASN A 340 17.36 -2.55 -20.15
CA ASN A 340 18.09 -3.16 -19.07
C ASN A 340 19.39 -3.76 -19.61
N ALA A 341 20.53 -3.13 -19.29
CA ALA A 341 21.84 -3.51 -19.82
C ALA A 341 22.25 -4.93 -19.42
N ASP A 342 21.96 -5.35 -18.18
CA ASP A 342 22.29 -6.70 -17.70
C ASP A 342 21.47 -7.76 -18.42
N ARG A 343 20.18 -7.46 -18.65
CA ARG A 343 19.29 -8.37 -19.37
C ARG A 343 19.68 -8.47 -20.84
N CYS A 344 20.00 -7.35 -21.49
CA CYS A 344 20.50 -7.32 -22.86
C CYS A 344 21.80 -8.16 -22.99
N LYS A 345 22.72 -8.00 -22.06
CA LYS A 345 23.98 -8.79 -22.03
C LYS A 345 23.70 -10.29 -21.89
N ALA A 346 22.78 -10.67 -20.99
CA ALA A 346 22.43 -12.09 -20.78
C ALA A 346 21.80 -12.73 -22.02
N LEU A 347 21.11 -11.94 -22.84
CA LEU A 347 20.43 -12.39 -24.07
C LEU A 347 21.21 -12.07 -25.34
N GLU A 348 22.47 -11.61 -25.23
CA GLU A 348 23.35 -11.25 -26.36
C GLU A 348 22.74 -10.18 -27.29
N ILE A 349 21.90 -9.27 -26.72
CA ILE A 349 21.29 -8.16 -27.48
C ILE A 349 22.29 -7.00 -27.57
N ASP A 350 22.51 -6.49 -28.80
CA ASP A 350 23.40 -5.36 -29.07
C ASP A 350 22.87 -4.05 -28.49
N THR A 351 23.45 -3.60 -27.38
CA THR A 351 23.05 -2.33 -26.74
C THR A 351 23.46 -1.10 -27.55
N ALA A 352 24.50 -1.16 -28.39
CA ALA A 352 24.88 -0.05 -29.24
C ALA A 352 23.79 0.21 -30.33
N ALA A 353 23.17 -0.84 -30.84
CA ALA A 353 22.03 -0.71 -31.75
C ALA A 353 20.81 -0.10 -31.03
N LEU A 354 20.55 -0.49 -29.78
CA LEU A 354 19.47 0.12 -28.96
C LEU A 354 19.73 1.61 -28.74
N GLU A 355 20.93 2.01 -28.33
CA GLU A 355 21.30 3.41 -28.12
C GLU A 355 21.17 4.22 -29.42
N ALA A 356 21.58 3.68 -30.56
CA ALA A 356 21.37 4.30 -31.89
C ALA A 356 19.90 4.48 -32.24
N ALA A 357 19.01 3.59 -31.76
CA ALA A 357 17.55 3.67 -31.90
C ALA A 357 16.87 4.57 -30.81
N GLY A 358 17.66 5.25 -29.96
CA GLY A 358 17.18 6.22 -28.98
C GLY A 358 16.82 5.63 -27.64
N TYR A 359 17.18 4.38 -27.38
CA TYR A 359 17.03 3.79 -26.03
C TYR A 359 18.13 4.31 -25.09
N LYS A 360 17.77 4.43 -23.82
CA LYS A 360 18.71 4.79 -22.75
C LYS A 360 18.82 3.64 -21.74
N PRO A 361 20.00 3.41 -21.15
CA PRO A 361 20.11 2.41 -20.10
C PRO A 361 19.29 2.83 -18.88
N ILE A 362 18.69 1.85 -18.22
CA ILE A 362 18.08 2.06 -16.91
C ILE A 362 19.19 2.32 -15.90
N SER A 363 19.08 3.43 -15.21
CA SER A 363 20.00 3.85 -14.14
C SER A 363 19.46 3.45 -12.78
#